data_b5961ac06e5e461f468746e240182254
#
_entry.id   b5961ac06e5e461f468746e240182254
#
_cell.length_a   1.000
_cell.length_b   1.000
_cell.length_c   1.000
_cell.angle_alpha   90.00
_cell.angle_beta   90.00
_cell.angle_gamma   90.00
#
_symmetry.space_group_name_H-M   'P 1'
#
loop_
_entity.id
_entity.type
_entity.pdbx_description
1 polymer ?
#
loop_
_entity_poly.entity_id
_entity_poly.type
_entity_poly.pdbx_seq_one_letter_code
_entity_poly.pdbx_strand_id
1 'polypeptide(L)'
;MIVDATLGPSAPEHGWVPAPRYLMRRALIMRELRTIQPCETLEIGPGAGMLLHELDALGFHCQALEMSKAAREVADDLAREADRDIRFLEHPDAGWNGHFGLVMAFEVLEHIEHDLDALRTWRSWLRPGGTLLLSVPCHMSKWNPSDVWAGHFRRYERAPMAELAATAGFEVERILCYGFPLANLAEKVRARSYAPEVNESLDTTAQGKHDNSARSGIDRRHVMKWYPLLSSPFGKLAMRCADLAQRPFLGAELGNGYLLRARAR
;
A
#
# COMPACT_ATOMS: atom_id res chain seq x y z
N MET A 1 -13.01 14.81 -5.94
CA MET A 1 -12.74 13.33 -5.82
C MET A 1 -13.95 12.53 -6.31
N ILE A 2 -13.72 11.41 -7.05
CA ILE A 2 -14.76 10.49 -7.55
C ILE A 2 -14.71 9.20 -6.70
N VAL A 3 -15.84 8.75 -6.15
CA VAL A 3 -15.92 7.49 -5.38
C VAL A 3 -16.73 6.46 -6.15
N ASP A 4 -16.16 5.28 -6.36
CA ASP A 4 -16.80 4.17 -7.08
C ASP A 4 -16.71 2.87 -6.26
N ALA A 5 -17.78 2.09 -6.22
CA ALA A 5 -17.83 0.86 -5.41
C ALA A 5 -16.77 -0.19 -5.80
N THR A 6 -16.35 -0.23 -7.08
CA THR A 6 -15.36 -1.19 -7.59
C THR A 6 -13.94 -0.62 -7.53
N LEU A 7 -13.78 0.65 -7.93
CA LEU A 7 -12.47 1.29 -8.05
C LEU A 7 -12.02 2.00 -6.77
N GLY A 8 -12.95 2.26 -5.84
CA GLY A 8 -12.69 3.11 -4.68
C GLY A 8 -12.60 4.59 -5.06
N PRO A 9 -12.01 5.41 -4.18
CA PRO A 9 -11.74 6.81 -4.46
C PRO A 9 -10.71 6.98 -5.57
N SER A 10 -10.89 8.01 -6.38
CA SER A 10 -9.95 8.46 -7.42
C SER A 10 -10.03 9.96 -7.59
N ALA A 11 -8.91 10.59 -7.94
CA ALA A 11 -8.78 12.03 -8.15
C ALA A 11 -7.98 12.30 -9.45
N PRO A 12 -8.57 12.07 -10.63
CA PRO A 12 -7.88 12.28 -11.91
C PRO A 12 -7.39 13.71 -12.10
N GLU A 13 -8.10 14.69 -11.56
CA GLU A 13 -7.76 16.12 -11.53
C GLU A 13 -6.47 16.39 -10.75
N HIS A 14 -6.15 15.58 -9.74
CA HIS A 14 -4.90 15.60 -8.97
C HIS A 14 -3.87 14.58 -9.50
N GLY A 15 -4.09 14.01 -10.67
CA GLY A 15 -3.17 13.03 -11.28
C GLY A 15 -3.19 11.64 -10.63
N TRP A 16 -4.14 11.36 -9.73
CA TRP A 16 -4.21 10.08 -9.04
C TRP A 16 -5.38 9.20 -9.51
N VAL A 17 -5.07 8.00 -9.97
CA VAL A 17 -6.05 6.96 -10.35
C VAL A 17 -5.57 5.57 -9.89
N PRO A 18 -6.49 4.65 -9.54
CA PRO A 18 -6.11 3.32 -9.08
C PRO A 18 -5.54 2.47 -10.23
N ALA A 19 -4.41 1.82 -9.97
CA ALA A 19 -3.83 0.82 -10.86
C ALA A 19 -4.47 -0.56 -10.64
N PRO A 20 -4.48 -1.48 -11.63
CA PRO A 20 -5.02 -2.83 -11.46
C PRO A 20 -4.45 -3.59 -10.26
N ARG A 21 -3.13 -3.53 -10.02
CA ARG A 21 -2.49 -4.16 -8.85
C ARG A 21 -3.00 -3.56 -7.53
N TYR A 22 -3.14 -2.22 -7.48
CA TYR A 22 -3.73 -1.53 -6.33
C TYR A 22 -5.16 -2.03 -6.06
N LEU A 23 -6.00 -2.16 -7.10
CA LEU A 23 -7.38 -2.61 -6.97
C LEU A 23 -7.49 -4.05 -6.44
N MET A 24 -6.63 -4.95 -6.90
CA MET A 24 -6.59 -6.33 -6.41
C MET A 24 -6.17 -6.39 -4.93
N ARG A 25 -5.19 -5.59 -4.51
CA ARG A 25 -4.78 -5.45 -3.12
C ARG A 25 -5.88 -4.80 -2.29
N ARG A 26 -6.46 -3.67 -2.75
CA ARG A 26 -7.56 -2.97 -2.07
C ARG A 26 -8.73 -3.91 -1.79
N ALA A 27 -9.12 -4.77 -2.75
CA ALA A 27 -10.20 -5.72 -2.55
C ALA A 27 -9.96 -6.67 -1.37
N LEU A 28 -8.70 -7.07 -1.12
CA LEU A 28 -8.33 -7.88 0.04
C LEU A 28 -8.29 -7.05 1.32
N ILE A 29 -7.69 -5.85 1.28
CA ILE A 29 -7.64 -4.93 2.41
C ILE A 29 -9.06 -4.65 2.91
N MET A 30 -9.99 -4.30 2.03
CA MET A 30 -11.39 -4.03 2.40
C MET A 30 -12.10 -5.25 3.00
N ARG A 31 -11.70 -6.48 2.64
CA ARG A 31 -12.21 -7.69 3.30
C ARG A 31 -11.68 -7.85 4.71
N GLU A 32 -10.39 -7.61 4.92
CA GLU A 32 -9.78 -7.66 6.27
C GLU A 32 -10.41 -6.59 7.17
N LEU A 33 -10.56 -5.37 6.67
CA LEU A 33 -11.14 -4.24 7.40
C LEU A 33 -12.58 -4.48 7.87
N ARG A 34 -13.40 -5.22 7.09
CA ARG A 34 -14.77 -5.59 7.50
C ARG A 34 -14.83 -6.45 8.77
N THR A 35 -13.72 -7.05 9.17
CA THR A 35 -13.62 -7.86 10.37
C THR A 35 -13.04 -7.10 11.57
N ILE A 36 -12.70 -5.83 11.37
CA ILE A 36 -12.13 -4.94 12.38
C ILE A 36 -13.19 -3.88 12.72
N GLN A 37 -13.48 -3.71 14.00
CA GLN A 37 -14.37 -2.63 14.44
C GLN A 37 -13.67 -1.27 14.23
N PRO A 38 -14.41 -0.22 13.83
CA PRO A 38 -13.86 1.13 13.72
C PRO A 38 -13.11 1.55 14.98
N CYS A 39 -11.93 2.13 14.80
CA CYS A 39 -11.02 2.50 15.89
C CYS A 39 -10.04 3.59 15.42
N GLU A 40 -9.22 4.07 16.35
CA GLU A 40 -8.06 4.92 16.04
C GLU A 40 -7.13 4.17 15.08
N THR A 41 -6.87 4.77 13.94
CA THR A 41 -6.20 4.12 12.80
C THR A 41 -5.09 5.00 12.25
N LEU A 42 -3.93 4.39 11.99
CA LEU A 42 -2.79 5.03 11.36
C LEU A 42 -2.46 4.33 10.04
N GLU A 43 -2.35 5.09 8.96
CA GLU A 43 -1.71 4.61 7.73
C GLU A 43 -0.34 5.25 7.55
N ILE A 44 0.68 4.43 7.32
CA ILE A 44 2.06 4.84 7.07
C ILE A 44 2.29 4.80 5.57
N GLY A 45 2.75 5.93 5.00
CA GLY A 45 2.98 6.09 3.57
C GLY A 45 1.70 6.00 2.72
N PRO A 46 0.62 6.74 3.06
CA PRO A 46 -0.65 6.66 2.32
C PRO A 46 -0.57 7.27 0.92
N GLY A 47 0.49 7.99 0.59
CA GLY A 47 0.58 8.79 -0.62
C GLY A 47 -0.55 9.84 -0.67
N ALA A 48 -1.43 9.76 -1.66
CA ALA A 48 -2.58 10.65 -1.78
C ALA A 48 -3.75 10.33 -0.81
N GLY A 49 -3.60 9.38 0.12
CA GLY A 49 -4.57 9.10 1.18
C GLY A 49 -5.87 8.44 0.75
N MET A 50 -5.97 7.89 -0.46
CA MET A 50 -7.24 7.41 -1.02
C MET A 50 -7.94 6.35 -0.18
N LEU A 51 -7.20 5.44 0.46
CA LEU A 51 -7.80 4.40 1.29
C LEU A 51 -8.38 4.99 2.58
N LEU A 52 -7.75 6.02 3.13
CA LEU A 52 -8.22 6.68 4.36
C LEU A 52 -9.61 7.30 4.19
N HIS A 53 -9.95 7.82 3.00
CA HIS A 53 -11.30 8.30 2.72
C HIS A 53 -12.36 7.21 2.81
N GLU A 54 -12.01 5.96 2.46
CA GLU A 54 -12.92 4.83 2.60
C GLU A 54 -13.07 4.39 4.05
N LEU A 55 -11.96 4.41 4.81
CA LEU A 55 -11.96 4.04 6.22
C LEU A 55 -12.74 5.07 7.04
N ASP A 56 -12.51 6.35 6.82
CA ASP A 56 -13.26 7.41 7.49
C ASP A 56 -14.78 7.28 7.23
N ALA A 57 -15.17 6.99 5.98
CA ALA A 57 -16.57 6.73 5.64
C ALA A 57 -17.14 5.46 6.33
N LEU A 58 -16.29 4.55 6.79
CA LEU A 58 -16.67 3.38 7.59
C LEU A 58 -16.62 3.63 9.11
N GLY A 59 -16.31 4.86 9.54
CA GLY A 59 -16.28 5.28 10.94
C GLY A 59 -14.94 5.06 11.64
N PHE A 60 -13.85 4.78 10.92
CA PHE A 60 -12.50 4.77 11.50
C PHE A 60 -12.01 6.21 11.71
N HIS A 61 -11.31 6.46 12.81
CA HIS A 61 -10.65 7.74 13.08
C HIS A 61 -9.24 7.72 12.50
N CYS A 62 -9.05 8.42 11.38
CA CYS A 62 -7.88 8.24 10.55
C CYS A 62 -6.79 9.29 10.77
N GLN A 63 -5.55 8.83 10.99
CA GLN A 63 -4.34 9.62 10.92
C GLN A 63 -3.37 8.99 9.92
N ALA A 64 -2.44 9.77 9.40
CA ALA A 64 -1.45 9.31 8.43
C ALA A 64 -0.06 9.86 8.73
N LEU A 65 0.95 9.03 8.49
CA LEU A 65 2.36 9.42 8.47
C LEU A 65 2.85 9.40 7.04
N GLU A 66 3.06 10.57 6.43
CA GLU A 66 3.55 10.71 5.06
C GLU A 66 4.74 11.67 5.01
N MET A 67 5.91 11.18 4.64
CA MET A 67 7.14 11.97 4.62
C MET A 67 7.23 12.88 3.39
N SER A 68 6.61 12.50 2.28
CA SER A 68 6.60 13.31 1.06
C SER A 68 5.69 14.53 1.22
N LYS A 69 6.28 15.73 1.22
CA LYS A 69 5.53 16.99 1.26
C LYS A 69 4.52 17.09 0.12
N ALA A 70 4.93 16.74 -1.10
CA ALA A 70 4.05 16.80 -2.26
C ALA A 70 2.84 15.85 -2.14
N ALA A 71 3.06 14.65 -1.58
CA ALA A 71 1.97 13.70 -1.34
C ALA A 71 1.02 14.20 -0.25
N ARG A 72 1.56 14.79 0.85
CA ARG A 72 0.73 15.39 1.91
C ARG A 72 -0.12 16.53 1.40
N GLU A 73 0.44 17.45 0.60
CA GLU A 73 -0.31 18.56 0.02
C GLU A 73 -1.51 18.08 -0.79
N VAL A 74 -1.33 17.07 -1.64
CA VAL A 74 -2.43 16.45 -2.40
C VAL A 74 -3.44 15.77 -1.47
N ALA A 75 -2.98 15.05 -0.47
CA ALA A 75 -3.84 14.34 0.48
C ALA A 75 -4.66 15.31 1.35
N ASP A 76 -4.04 16.39 1.85
CA ASP A 76 -4.71 17.44 2.62
C ASP A 76 -5.76 18.19 1.77
N ASP A 77 -5.46 18.49 0.50
CA ASP A 77 -6.42 19.12 -0.41
C ASP A 77 -7.64 18.23 -0.64
N LEU A 78 -7.40 16.93 -0.91
CA LEU A 78 -8.46 15.95 -1.10
C LEU A 78 -9.33 15.73 0.15
N ALA A 79 -8.72 15.70 1.34
CA ALA A 79 -9.45 15.59 2.60
C ALA A 79 -10.34 16.82 2.84
N ARG A 80 -9.80 18.02 2.58
CA ARG A 80 -10.53 19.27 2.70
C ARG A 80 -11.69 19.37 1.68
N GLU A 81 -11.46 18.99 0.42
CA GLU A 81 -12.50 18.95 -0.61
C GLU A 81 -13.64 17.97 -0.27
N ALA A 82 -13.31 16.88 0.42
CA ALA A 82 -14.27 15.85 0.81
C ALA A 82 -14.91 16.07 2.19
N ASP A 83 -14.55 17.17 2.88
CA ASP A 83 -14.98 17.49 4.26
C ASP A 83 -14.71 16.30 5.21
N ARG A 84 -13.44 15.83 5.22
CA ARG A 84 -12.99 14.69 6.03
C ARG A 84 -11.97 15.13 7.08
N ASP A 85 -12.12 14.63 8.30
CA ASP A 85 -11.17 14.87 9.40
C ASP A 85 -10.06 13.82 9.39
N ILE A 86 -9.17 13.90 8.39
CA ILE A 86 -8.00 13.04 8.27
C ILE A 86 -6.76 13.89 8.46
N ARG A 87 -5.91 13.52 9.43
CA ARG A 87 -4.68 14.26 9.75
C ARG A 87 -3.49 13.61 9.07
N PHE A 88 -2.78 14.38 8.22
CA PHE A 88 -1.54 13.95 7.58
C PHE A 88 -0.33 14.61 8.27
N LEU A 89 0.53 13.81 8.89
CA LEU A 89 1.69 14.26 9.63
C LEU A 89 2.99 13.87 8.91
N GLU A 90 4.01 14.71 9.03
CA GLU A 90 5.36 14.45 8.52
C GLU A 90 6.18 13.60 9.50
N HIS A 91 5.94 13.78 10.78
CA HIS A 91 6.66 13.10 11.85
C HIS A 91 5.68 12.45 12.83
N PRO A 92 6.10 11.35 13.48
CA PRO A 92 5.29 10.73 14.52
C PRO A 92 4.97 11.71 15.67
N ASP A 93 3.74 11.63 16.16
CA ASP A 93 3.31 12.38 17.33
C ASP A 93 3.72 11.64 18.62
N ALA A 94 4.11 12.39 19.64
CA ALA A 94 4.51 11.83 20.94
C ALA A 94 3.39 11.02 21.63
N GLY A 95 2.13 11.31 21.32
CA GLY A 95 0.96 10.61 21.86
C GLY A 95 0.64 9.27 21.19
N TRP A 96 1.41 8.83 20.19
CA TRP A 96 1.07 7.61 19.43
C TRP A 96 1.35 6.31 20.17
N ASN A 97 2.18 6.32 21.22
CA ASN A 97 2.54 5.09 21.93
C ASN A 97 1.28 4.42 22.53
N GLY A 98 1.01 3.18 22.12
CA GLY A 98 -0.15 2.41 22.57
C GLY A 98 -1.52 2.98 22.16
N HIS A 99 -1.58 3.88 21.18
CA HIS A 99 -2.78 4.62 20.82
C HIS A 99 -3.69 3.89 19.82
N PHE A 100 -3.12 3.33 18.74
CA PHE A 100 -3.90 2.84 17.62
C PHE A 100 -4.44 1.43 17.81
N GLY A 101 -5.69 1.22 17.39
CA GLY A 101 -6.27 -0.12 17.24
C GLY A 101 -5.87 -0.80 15.93
N LEU A 102 -5.53 0.01 14.92
CA LEU A 102 -5.11 -0.44 13.60
C LEU A 102 -3.94 0.41 13.09
N VAL A 103 -2.85 -0.23 12.71
CA VAL A 103 -1.75 0.39 11.96
C VAL A 103 -1.65 -0.31 10.60
N MET A 104 -1.54 0.48 9.54
CA MET A 104 -1.46 -0.01 8.17
C MET A 104 -0.22 0.55 7.48
N ALA A 105 0.40 -0.26 6.61
CA ALA A 105 1.49 0.17 5.74
C ALA A 105 1.45 -0.64 4.44
N PHE A 106 1.20 0.01 3.30
CA PHE A 106 1.02 -0.70 2.04
C PHE A 106 2.07 -0.30 1.00
N GLU A 107 2.98 -1.22 0.71
CA GLU A 107 4.14 -0.99 -0.17
C GLU A 107 5.04 0.12 0.41
N VAL A 108 5.43 -0.04 1.66
CA VAL A 108 6.27 0.91 2.42
C VAL A 108 7.50 0.22 2.99
N LEU A 109 7.36 -0.97 3.60
CA LEU A 109 8.44 -1.61 4.36
C LEU A 109 9.65 -1.98 3.48
N GLU A 110 9.43 -2.27 2.20
CA GLU A 110 10.48 -2.53 1.21
C GLU A 110 11.37 -1.33 0.92
N HIS A 111 10.91 -0.13 1.25
CA HIS A 111 11.68 1.13 1.13
C HIS A 111 12.49 1.47 2.38
N ILE A 112 12.38 0.67 3.44
CA ILE A 112 13.07 0.89 4.72
C ILE A 112 14.21 -0.11 4.85
N GLU A 113 15.44 0.40 5.00
CA GLU A 113 16.62 -0.45 5.12
C GLU A 113 16.60 -1.27 6.40
N HIS A 114 16.23 -0.65 7.54
CA HIS A 114 16.11 -1.27 8.86
C HIS A 114 14.66 -1.65 9.17
N ASP A 115 14.12 -2.62 8.44
CA ASP A 115 12.73 -3.02 8.48
C ASP A 115 12.27 -3.59 9.83
N LEU A 116 13.15 -4.29 10.55
CA LEU A 116 12.85 -4.79 11.90
C LEU A 116 12.60 -3.64 12.89
N ASP A 117 13.41 -2.58 12.83
CA ASP A 117 13.26 -1.44 13.73
C ASP A 117 12.02 -0.62 13.37
N ALA A 118 11.68 -0.52 12.09
CA ALA A 118 10.42 0.06 11.65
C ALA A 118 9.22 -0.72 12.22
N LEU A 119 9.21 -2.05 12.10
CA LEU A 119 8.14 -2.88 12.65
C LEU A 119 8.03 -2.78 14.18
N ARG A 120 9.16 -2.73 14.90
CA ARG A 120 9.18 -2.49 16.36
C ARG A 120 8.57 -1.13 16.73
N THR A 121 8.90 -0.10 15.97
CA THR A 121 8.34 1.24 16.12
C THR A 121 6.83 1.22 15.88
N TRP A 122 6.37 0.63 14.78
CA TRP A 122 4.94 0.52 14.47
C TRP A 122 4.20 -0.33 15.52
N ARG A 123 4.88 -1.37 16.07
CA ARG A 123 4.35 -2.16 17.19
C ARG A 123 4.13 -1.31 18.45
N SER A 124 5.04 -0.37 18.76
CA SER A 124 4.90 0.50 19.93
C SER A 124 3.72 1.48 19.83
N TRP A 125 3.29 1.82 18.64
CA TRP A 125 2.13 2.69 18.39
C TRP A 125 0.78 1.97 18.56
N LEU A 126 0.78 0.64 18.38
CA LEU A 126 -0.41 -0.17 18.58
C LEU A 126 -0.71 -0.40 20.06
N ARG A 127 -1.97 -0.29 20.43
CA ARG A 127 -2.45 -0.79 21.73
C ARG A 127 -2.28 -2.31 21.82
N PRO A 128 -2.22 -2.90 23.03
CA PRO A 128 -2.20 -4.35 23.20
C PRO A 128 -3.36 -5.00 22.43
N GLY A 129 -3.08 -6.04 21.63
CA GLY A 129 -4.05 -6.69 20.76
C GLY A 129 -4.47 -5.90 19.53
N GLY A 130 -3.87 -4.73 19.29
CA GLY A 130 -4.09 -3.95 18.04
C GLY A 130 -3.62 -4.69 16.81
N THR A 131 -4.15 -4.34 15.65
CA THR A 131 -3.88 -5.03 14.38
C THR A 131 -2.86 -4.27 13.54
N LEU A 132 -1.87 -4.98 13.01
CA LEU A 132 -1.05 -4.53 11.88
C LEU A 132 -1.61 -5.14 10.59
N LEU A 133 -1.84 -4.30 9.58
CA LEU A 133 -2.17 -4.74 8.23
C LEU A 133 -1.11 -4.18 7.26
N LEU A 134 -0.32 -5.06 6.67
CA LEU A 134 0.88 -4.70 5.93
C LEU A 134 0.88 -5.37 4.55
N SER A 135 1.24 -4.63 3.50
CA SER A 135 1.55 -5.25 2.21
C SER A 135 2.96 -4.91 1.73
N VAL A 136 3.59 -5.89 1.09
CA VAL A 136 4.93 -5.78 0.51
C VAL A 136 5.02 -6.55 -0.81
N PRO A 137 5.92 -6.21 -1.73
CA PRO A 137 6.23 -7.04 -2.89
C PRO A 137 6.85 -8.36 -2.44
N CYS A 138 6.42 -9.46 -3.07
CA CYS A 138 6.93 -10.79 -2.74
C CYS A 138 7.86 -11.35 -3.81
N HIS A 139 8.68 -12.33 -3.38
CA HIS A 139 9.62 -13.12 -4.16
C HIS A 139 10.79 -12.33 -4.77
N MET A 140 11.97 -12.46 -4.17
CA MET A 140 13.21 -11.90 -4.71
C MET A 140 13.51 -12.37 -6.14
N SER A 141 13.06 -13.57 -6.50
CA SER A 141 13.16 -14.11 -7.87
C SER A 141 12.39 -13.30 -8.92
N LYS A 142 11.45 -12.43 -8.49
CA LYS A 142 10.68 -11.51 -9.34
C LYS A 142 11.23 -10.09 -9.35
N TRP A 143 12.40 -9.85 -8.74
CA TRP A 143 13.07 -8.55 -8.78
C TRP A 143 13.24 -8.06 -10.22
N ASN A 144 12.92 -6.81 -10.46
CA ASN A 144 12.91 -6.27 -11.82
C ASN A 144 13.14 -4.73 -11.83
N PRO A 145 13.31 -4.10 -13.01
CA PRO A 145 13.58 -2.66 -13.11
C PRO A 145 12.59 -1.76 -12.37
N SER A 146 11.33 -2.17 -12.17
CA SER A 146 10.39 -1.33 -11.42
C SER A 146 10.69 -1.29 -9.92
N ASP A 147 11.37 -2.29 -9.34
CA ASP A 147 11.83 -2.25 -7.95
C ASP A 147 12.98 -1.25 -7.79
N VAL A 148 13.93 -1.29 -8.73
CA VAL A 148 15.06 -0.35 -8.74
C VAL A 148 14.55 1.08 -8.91
N TRP A 149 13.64 1.30 -9.87
CA TRP A 149 13.04 2.62 -10.11
C TRP A 149 12.29 3.15 -8.89
N ALA A 150 11.58 2.28 -8.16
CA ALA A 150 10.86 2.65 -6.95
C ALA A 150 11.77 2.84 -5.72
N GLY A 151 13.05 2.45 -5.79
CA GLY A 151 14.01 2.56 -4.67
C GLY A 151 13.83 1.47 -3.61
N HIS A 152 13.34 0.28 -4.00
CA HIS A 152 13.22 -0.83 -3.08
C HIS A 152 14.59 -1.31 -2.58
N PHE A 153 14.66 -1.76 -1.33
CA PHE A 153 15.81 -2.49 -0.79
C PHE A 153 15.67 -3.99 -1.03
N ARG A 154 14.43 -4.51 -1.00
CA ARG A 154 14.15 -5.95 -1.06
C ARG A 154 12.72 -6.26 -1.49
N ARG A 155 12.51 -7.53 -1.81
CA ARG A 155 11.21 -8.19 -1.80
C ARG A 155 11.22 -9.26 -0.70
N TYR A 156 10.07 -9.71 -0.25
CA TYR A 156 9.93 -10.60 0.87
C TYR A 156 9.55 -12.01 0.44
N GLU A 157 10.02 -13.01 1.22
CA GLU A 157 9.54 -14.39 1.15
C GLU A 157 8.63 -14.65 2.37
N ARG A 158 7.67 -15.56 2.24
CA ARG A 158 6.63 -15.78 3.26
C ARG A 158 7.20 -16.10 4.65
N ALA A 159 8.08 -17.10 4.76
CA ALA A 159 8.60 -17.53 6.04
C ALA A 159 9.51 -16.46 6.70
N PRO A 160 10.50 -15.86 6.00
CA PRO A 160 11.26 -14.72 6.54
C PRO A 160 10.40 -13.54 6.96
N MET A 161 9.32 -13.24 6.22
CA MET A 161 8.39 -12.15 6.57
C MET A 161 7.63 -12.45 7.86
N ALA A 162 7.18 -13.69 8.04
CA ALA A 162 6.51 -14.11 9.27
C ALA A 162 7.46 -14.07 10.48
N GLU A 163 8.72 -14.52 10.31
CA GLU A 163 9.76 -14.46 11.33
C GLU A 163 10.14 -13.04 11.72
N LEU A 164 10.28 -12.15 10.74
CA LEU A 164 10.54 -10.73 10.95
C LEU A 164 9.44 -10.07 11.80
N ALA A 165 8.17 -10.31 11.44
CA ALA A 165 7.03 -9.79 12.19
C ALA A 165 6.98 -10.36 13.61
N ALA A 166 7.23 -11.67 13.78
CA ALA A 166 7.28 -12.32 15.11
C ALA A 166 8.40 -11.74 15.99
N THR A 167 9.59 -11.50 15.41
CA THR A 167 10.75 -10.90 16.09
C THR A 167 10.46 -9.43 16.50
N ALA A 168 9.63 -8.73 15.74
CA ALA A 168 9.17 -7.38 16.08
C ALA A 168 8.07 -7.35 17.16
N GLY A 169 7.60 -8.52 17.66
CA GLY A 169 6.59 -8.60 18.72
C GLY A 169 5.16 -8.75 18.21
N PHE A 170 4.98 -9.22 16.99
CA PHE A 170 3.67 -9.51 16.43
C PHE A 170 3.34 -11.00 16.45
N GLU A 171 2.06 -11.31 16.55
CA GLU A 171 1.51 -12.64 16.26
C GLU A 171 0.89 -12.62 14.86
N VAL A 172 1.50 -13.35 13.92
CA VAL A 172 1.02 -13.40 12.54
C VAL A 172 -0.24 -14.26 12.44
N GLU A 173 -1.37 -13.66 12.08
CA GLU A 173 -2.63 -14.36 11.88
C GLU A 173 -2.74 -14.98 10.48
N ARG A 174 -2.30 -14.26 9.46
CA ARG A 174 -2.29 -14.74 8.06
C ARG A 174 -1.36 -13.94 7.16
N ILE A 175 -0.91 -14.58 6.09
CA ILE A 175 -0.24 -13.96 4.96
C ILE A 175 -0.93 -14.44 3.68
N LEU A 176 -1.47 -13.52 2.90
CA LEU A 176 -2.12 -13.79 1.61
C LEU A 176 -1.18 -13.37 0.48
N CYS A 177 -0.93 -14.26 -0.48
CA CYS A 177 -0.16 -13.94 -1.69
C CYS A 177 -1.11 -13.50 -2.80
N TYR A 178 -1.15 -12.19 -3.12
CA TYR A 178 -2.11 -11.62 -4.07
C TYR A 178 -1.50 -11.29 -5.42
N GLY A 179 -2.40 -11.07 -6.40
CA GLY A 179 -2.05 -10.52 -7.70
C GLY A 179 -1.99 -11.54 -8.85
N PHE A 180 -2.02 -12.85 -8.57
CA PHE A 180 -2.05 -13.86 -9.63
C PHE A 180 -3.49 -14.05 -10.19
N PRO A 181 -3.65 -14.14 -11.52
CA PRO A 181 -2.62 -14.03 -12.59
C PRO A 181 -2.43 -12.59 -13.12
N LEU A 182 -3.43 -11.71 -12.96
CA LEU A 182 -3.48 -10.42 -13.67
C LEU A 182 -2.37 -9.45 -13.29
N ALA A 183 -2.09 -9.30 -11.98
CA ALA A 183 -1.07 -8.35 -11.53
C ALA A 183 0.34 -8.81 -11.93
N ASN A 184 0.58 -10.14 -12.04
CA ASN A 184 1.84 -10.67 -12.56
C ASN A 184 2.05 -10.27 -14.04
N LEU A 185 0.99 -10.29 -14.84
CA LEU A 185 1.06 -9.84 -16.23
C LEU A 185 1.30 -8.33 -16.33
N ALA A 186 0.55 -7.55 -15.55
CA ALA A 186 0.70 -6.10 -15.49
C ALA A 186 2.10 -5.68 -15.02
N GLU A 187 2.70 -6.42 -14.08
CA GLU A 187 4.07 -6.17 -13.61
C GLU A 187 5.11 -6.37 -14.70
N LYS A 188 4.97 -7.40 -15.54
CA LYS A 188 5.89 -7.61 -16.69
C LYS A 188 5.83 -6.46 -17.68
N VAL A 189 4.65 -5.90 -17.91
CA VAL A 189 4.49 -4.71 -18.77
C VAL A 189 5.12 -3.49 -18.12
N ARG A 190 4.85 -3.28 -16.84
CA ARG A 190 5.41 -2.19 -16.05
C ARG A 190 6.95 -2.23 -16.00
N ALA A 191 7.53 -3.40 -15.74
CA ALA A 191 8.98 -3.58 -15.69
C ALA A 191 9.67 -3.15 -17.00
N ARG A 192 9.05 -3.47 -18.15
CA ARG A 192 9.55 -3.05 -19.46
C ARG A 192 9.47 -1.54 -19.67
N SER A 193 8.47 -0.86 -19.12
CA SER A 193 8.33 0.60 -19.28
C SER A 193 9.33 1.38 -18.46
N TYR A 194 9.81 0.84 -17.33
CA TYR A 194 10.83 1.48 -16.50
C TYR A 194 12.28 1.09 -16.83
N ALA A 195 12.49 0.03 -17.59
CA ALA A 195 13.84 -0.43 -17.96
C ALA A 195 14.73 0.66 -18.60
N PRO A 196 14.25 1.53 -19.50
CA PRO A 196 15.06 2.62 -20.06
C PRO A 196 15.49 3.63 -19.00
N GLU A 197 14.58 4.05 -18.10
CA GLU A 197 14.88 5.03 -17.05
C GLU A 197 15.94 4.52 -16.05
N VAL A 198 15.92 3.21 -15.75
CA VAL A 198 16.90 2.57 -14.87
C VAL A 198 18.28 2.51 -15.52
N ASN A 199 18.34 2.29 -16.82
CA ASN A 199 19.61 2.16 -17.56
C ASN A 199 20.29 3.52 -17.81
N GLU A 200 19.55 4.62 -17.85
CA GLU A 200 20.09 5.93 -18.25
C GLU A 200 20.69 6.74 -17.11
N SER A 201 20.20 6.70 -15.87
CA SER A 201 20.80 7.48 -14.77
C SER A 201 20.08 7.38 -13.41
N LEU A 202 19.65 6.22 -12.97
CA LEU A 202 18.99 6.15 -11.66
C LEU A 202 20.02 6.20 -10.53
N ASP A 203 19.86 7.16 -9.63
CA ASP A 203 20.64 7.18 -8.40
C ASP A 203 20.22 6.05 -7.48
N THR A 204 21.11 5.07 -7.27
CA THR A 204 20.90 3.90 -6.40
C THR A 204 21.51 4.08 -5.02
N THR A 205 22.03 5.26 -4.68
CA THR A 205 22.48 5.60 -3.33
C THR A 205 21.29 5.58 -2.35
N ALA A 206 21.56 5.56 -1.05
CA ALA A 206 20.51 5.60 -0.04
C ALA A 206 19.62 6.85 -0.19
N GLN A 207 20.21 8.01 -0.50
CA GLN A 207 19.45 9.24 -0.77
C GLN A 207 18.62 9.12 -2.06
N GLY A 208 19.21 8.60 -3.14
CA GLY A 208 18.50 8.40 -4.41
C GLY A 208 17.34 7.44 -4.26
N LYS A 209 17.45 6.37 -3.46
CA LYS A 209 16.36 5.47 -3.14
C LYS A 209 15.22 6.17 -2.39
N HIS A 210 15.54 7.05 -1.44
CA HIS A 210 14.54 7.82 -0.72
C HIS A 210 13.76 8.75 -1.66
N ASP A 211 14.45 9.48 -2.54
CA ASP A 211 13.84 10.39 -3.51
C ASP A 211 12.98 9.62 -4.53
N ASN A 212 13.43 8.44 -4.97
CA ASN A 212 12.70 7.55 -5.85
C ASN A 212 11.42 7.01 -5.18
N SER A 213 11.50 6.65 -3.90
CA SER A 213 10.35 6.21 -3.09
C SER A 213 9.29 7.31 -3.00
N ALA A 214 9.67 8.54 -2.65
CA ALA A 214 8.74 9.67 -2.57
C ALA A 214 8.02 9.93 -3.90
N ARG A 215 8.73 9.82 -5.03
CA ARG A 215 8.15 9.97 -6.38
C ARG A 215 7.20 8.83 -6.74
N SER A 216 7.55 7.59 -6.40
CA SER A 216 6.77 6.40 -6.78
C SER A 216 5.37 6.37 -6.17
N GLY A 217 5.17 6.97 -5.00
CA GLY A 217 3.90 7.00 -4.28
C GLY A 217 2.78 7.76 -5.00
N ILE A 218 3.14 8.80 -5.77
CA ILE A 218 2.18 9.71 -6.44
C ILE A 218 2.21 9.63 -7.97
N ASP A 219 3.27 9.09 -8.59
CA ASP A 219 3.36 9.01 -10.06
C ASP A 219 2.42 7.94 -10.63
N ARG A 220 1.35 8.39 -11.26
CA ARG A 220 0.32 7.57 -11.92
C ARG A 220 0.21 7.82 -13.44
N ARG A 221 1.18 8.53 -14.06
CA ARG A 221 1.13 8.92 -15.48
C ARG A 221 0.89 7.74 -16.43
N HIS A 222 1.50 6.60 -16.16
CA HIS A 222 1.31 5.40 -16.98
C HIS A 222 -0.10 4.79 -16.85
N VAL A 223 -0.75 4.97 -15.71
CA VAL A 223 -2.10 4.42 -15.46
C VAL A 223 -3.18 5.37 -15.96
N MET A 224 -2.94 6.70 -15.90
CA MET A 224 -3.88 7.73 -16.34
C MET A 224 -4.41 7.50 -17.76
N LYS A 225 -3.54 7.08 -18.68
CA LYS A 225 -3.90 6.81 -20.08
C LYS A 225 -4.96 5.71 -20.24
N TRP A 226 -4.97 4.76 -19.30
CA TRP A 226 -5.89 3.61 -19.31
C TRP A 226 -7.10 3.78 -18.40
N TYR A 227 -7.13 4.87 -17.62
CA TYR A 227 -8.20 5.11 -16.65
C TYR A 227 -9.60 5.20 -17.28
N PRO A 228 -9.82 5.84 -18.45
CA PRO A 228 -11.14 5.85 -19.09
C PRO A 228 -11.66 4.44 -19.41
N LEU A 229 -10.77 3.52 -19.84
CA LEU A 229 -11.14 2.13 -20.06
C LEU A 229 -11.41 1.41 -18.73
N LEU A 230 -10.57 1.62 -17.73
CA LEU A 230 -10.69 0.98 -16.41
C LEU A 230 -11.98 1.42 -15.70
N SER A 231 -12.36 2.69 -15.82
CA SER A 231 -13.56 3.26 -15.20
C SER A 231 -14.86 2.95 -15.96
N SER A 232 -14.76 2.39 -17.16
CA SER A 232 -15.94 1.93 -17.91
C SER A 232 -16.64 0.73 -17.22
N PRO A 233 -17.92 0.47 -17.51
CA PRO A 233 -18.61 -0.73 -16.99
C PRO A 233 -17.86 -2.03 -17.28
N PHE A 234 -17.25 -2.14 -18.45
CA PHE A 234 -16.46 -3.31 -18.85
C PHE A 234 -15.17 -3.43 -18.04
N GLY A 235 -14.41 -2.34 -17.84
CA GLY A 235 -13.21 -2.33 -17.02
C GLY A 235 -13.50 -2.68 -15.56
N LYS A 236 -14.58 -2.15 -14.99
CA LYS A 236 -15.04 -2.49 -13.65
C LYS A 236 -15.41 -3.98 -13.52
N LEU A 237 -16.13 -4.53 -14.50
CA LEU A 237 -16.45 -5.96 -14.54
C LEU A 237 -15.17 -6.80 -14.62
N ALA A 238 -14.22 -6.43 -15.49
CA ALA A 238 -12.93 -7.12 -15.61
C ALA A 238 -12.16 -7.11 -14.27
N MET A 239 -12.15 -6.01 -13.54
CA MET A 239 -11.50 -5.95 -12.21
C MET A 239 -12.21 -6.80 -11.16
N ARG A 240 -13.54 -6.89 -11.19
CA ARG A 240 -14.30 -7.82 -10.32
C ARG A 240 -13.97 -9.28 -10.64
N CYS A 241 -13.91 -9.63 -11.93
CA CYS A 241 -13.50 -10.97 -12.35
C CYS A 241 -12.05 -11.28 -11.93
N ALA A 242 -11.13 -10.30 -12.05
CA ALA A 242 -9.76 -10.45 -11.61
C ALA A 242 -9.64 -10.67 -10.08
N ASP A 243 -10.44 -9.95 -9.27
CA ASP A 243 -10.51 -10.19 -7.84
C ASP A 243 -11.05 -11.60 -7.52
N LEU A 244 -12.08 -12.05 -8.19
CA LEU A 244 -12.61 -13.42 -8.03
C LEU A 244 -11.57 -14.46 -8.44
N ALA A 245 -10.89 -14.26 -9.56
CA ALA A 245 -9.89 -15.18 -10.10
C ALA A 245 -8.66 -15.35 -9.21
N GLN A 246 -8.24 -14.30 -8.46
CA GLN A 246 -7.09 -14.43 -7.54
C GLN A 246 -7.40 -15.24 -6.27
N ARG A 247 -8.67 -15.30 -5.85
CA ARG A 247 -9.06 -15.85 -4.54
C ARG A 247 -8.62 -17.30 -4.30
N PRO A 248 -8.73 -18.24 -5.24
CA PRO A 248 -8.26 -19.61 -5.05
C PRO A 248 -6.75 -19.72 -4.84
N PHE A 249 -6.00 -18.70 -5.25
CA PHE A 249 -4.52 -18.69 -5.25
C PHE A 249 -3.91 -17.91 -4.10
N LEU A 250 -4.72 -17.32 -3.20
CA LEU A 250 -4.22 -16.49 -2.09
C LEU A 250 -3.34 -17.24 -1.09
N GLY A 251 -3.47 -18.56 -1.01
CA GLY A 251 -2.61 -19.44 -0.22
C GLY A 251 -1.37 -19.94 -0.98
N ALA A 252 -1.32 -19.75 -2.32
CA ALA A 252 -0.22 -20.20 -3.16
C ALA A 252 0.83 -19.09 -3.33
N GLU A 253 2.10 -19.50 -3.64
CA GLU A 253 3.22 -18.57 -3.85
C GLU A 253 3.32 -18.07 -5.31
N LEU A 254 2.16 -17.79 -5.93
CA LEU A 254 2.08 -17.43 -7.35
C LEU A 254 1.96 -15.92 -7.57
N GLY A 255 1.48 -15.16 -6.58
CA GLY A 255 1.26 -13.72 -6.67
C GLY A 255 2.54 -12.90 -6.72
N ASN A 256 2.40 -11.58 -6.71
CA ASN A 256 3.51 -10.63 -6.73
C ASN A 256 3.51 -9.67 -5.51
N GLY A 257 2.65 -9.90 -4.54
CA GLY A 257 2.64 -9.18 -3.27
C GLY A 257 2.06 -10.03 -2.14
N TYR A 258 2.53 -9.77 -0.93
CA TYR A 258 1.93 -10.30 0.30
C TYR A 258 1.06 -9.25 0.97
N LEU A 259 -0.06 -9.68 1.52
CA LEU A 259 -0.84 -8.96 2.52
C LEU A 259 -0.76 -9.76 3.82
N LEU A 260 -0.09 -9.18 4.81
CA LEU A 260 0.08 -9.75 6.15
C LEU A 260 -0.90 -9.08 7.10
N ARG A 261 -1.57 -9.88 7.92
CA ARG A 261 -2.30 -9.46 9.10
C ARG A 261 -1.67 -10.06 10.34
N ALA A 262 -1.39 -9.21 11.33
CA ALA A 262 -0.79 -9.63 12.59
C ALA A 262 -1.35 -8.83 13.77
N ARG A 263 -1.27 -9.39 14.97
CA ARG A 263 -1.64 -8.73 16.23
C ARG A 263 -0.42 -8.31 17.03
N ALA A 264 -0.51 -7.15 17.65
CA ALA A 264 0.46 -6.70 18.65
C ALA A 264 0.34 -7.57 19.91
N ARG A 265 1.43 -8.24 20.31
CA ARG A 265 1.53 -8.99 21.57
C ARG A 265 1.70 -8.06 22.76
#